data_925731f286be9c23ceae89c3c127ad4d
#
_entry.id   925731f286be9c23ceae89c3c127ad4d
#
_cell.length_a   1.000
_cell.length_b   1.000
_cell.length_c   1.000
_cell.angle_alpha   90.00
_cell.angle_beta   90.00
_cell.angle_gamma   90.00
#
_symmetry.space_group_name_H-M   'P 1'
#
loop_
_entity.id
_entity.type
_entity.pdbx_description
1 polymer ?
#
loop_
_entity_poly.entity_id
_entity_poly.type
_entity_poly.pdbx_seq_one_letter_code
_entity_poly.pdbx_strand_id
1 'polypeptide(L)'
;MKKFVAIASPCAFLLLTYLAIGLDDWVGASRNVLFELAFLLLGLIFGAFAFSLGKHKAFLVAPLIYVLFILALPFLEVSPVKPAVRAVHEIRPGMSEAQVRAVLDHHFPEHGHFKRPAIGALEKDAISFVLDPNDGRYNAAIVQIKFSDGKCISAEFLPD
;
A
#
# COMPACT_ATOMS: atom_id res chain seq x y z
N MET A 1 -2.23 29.99 -23.65
CA MET A 1 -2.84 29.52 -22.41
C MET A 1 -3.52 28.17 -22.56
N LYS A 2 -4.51 27.93 -23.46
CA LYS A 2 -5.21 26.66 -23.65
C LYS A 2 -4.29 25.47 -23.94
N LYS A 3 -3.26 25.60 -24.77
CA LYS A 3 -2.29 24.56 -25.09
C LYS A 3 -1.45 24.14 -23.86
N PHE A 4 -1.10 25.11 -23.01
CA PHE A 4 -0.35 24.85 -21.78
C PHE A 4 -1.20 24.04 -20.78
N VAL A 5 -2.47 24.41 -20.58
CA VAL A 5 -3.40 23.66 -19.69
C VAL A 5 -3.64 22.26 -20.22
N ALA A 6 -3.71 22.06 -21.53
CA ALA A 6 -3.91 20.75 -22.15
C ALA A 6 -2.77 19.78 -21.85
N ILE A 7 -1.55 20.25 -21.65
CA ILE A 7 -0.38 19.43 -21.33
C ILE A 7 -0.20 19.35 -19.79
N ALA A 8 -0.33 20.46 -19.09
CA ALA A 8 -0.08 20.54 -17.65
C ALA A 8 -1.09 19.70 -16.83
N SER A 9 -2.36 19.63 -17.27
CA SER A 9 -3.39 18.88 -16.55
C SER A 9 -3.10 17.36 -16.49
N PRO A 10 -2.89 16.65 -17.61
CA PRO A 10 -2.56 15.21 -17.52
C PRO A 10 -1.25 14.94 -16.78
N CYS A 11 -0.23 15.81 -16.91
CA CYS A 11 1.02 15.68 -16.14
C CYS A 11 0.79 15.77 -14.64
N ALA A 12 -0.08 16.67 -14.18
CA ALA A 12 -0.42 16.78 -12.76
C ALA A 12 -1.12 15.53 -12.23
N PHE A 13 -2.05 14.95 -13.01
CA PHE A 13 -2.71 13.70 -12.63
C PHE A 13 -1.76 12.50 -12.63
N LEU A 14 -0.83 12.42 -13.57
CA LEU A 14 0.21 11.39 -13.58
C LEU A 14 1.10 11.51 -12.33
N LEU A 15 1.48 12.73 -11.95
CA LEU A 15 2.27 12.96 -10.74
C LEU A 15 1.50 12.55 -9.48
N LEU A 16 0.23 12.94 -9.35
CA LEU A 16 -0.62 12.55 -8.22
C LEU A 16 -0.79 11.02 -8.15
N THR A 17 -0.98 10.37 -9.30
CA THR A 17 -1.07 8.92 -9.38
C THR A 17 0.22 8.25 -8.92
N TYR A 18 1.37 8.76 -9.39
CA TYR A 18 2.68 8.25 -8.98
C TYR A 18 2.92 8.40 -7.47
N LEU A 19 2.56 9.55 -6.90
CA LEU A 19 2.66 9.78 -5.46
C LEU A 19 1.71 8.86 -4.66
N ALA A 20 0.49 8.65 -5.15
CA ALA A 20 -0.47 7.75 -4.50
C ALA A 20 0.04 6.31 -4.50
N ILE A 21 0.58 5.83 -5.63
CA ILE A 21 1.19 4.49 -5.74
C ILE A 21 2.39 4.39 -4.80
N GLY A 22 3.29 5.37 -4.80
CA GLY A 22 4.50 5.33 -3.97
C GLY A 22 4.19 5.27 -2.48
N LEU A 23 3.22 6.07 -2.00
CA LEU A 23 2.78 6.02 -0.60
C LEU A 23 2.06 4.71 -0.26
N ASP A 24 1.28 4.18 -1.22
CA ASP A 24 0.60 2.91 -1.04
C ASP A 24 1.58 1.73 -1.00
N ASP A 25 2.60 1.77 -1.84
CA ASP A 25 3.68 0.79 -1.88
C ASP A 25 4.53 0.81 -0.59
N TRP A 26 4.78 2.01 -0.08
CA TRP A 26 5.61 2.18 1.11
C TRP A 26 4.90 1.77 2.41
N VAL A 27 3.67 2.22 2.65
CA VAL A 27 2.98 2.03 3.94
C VAL A 27 1.57 1.43 3.83
N GLY A 28 1.15 0.97 2.65
CA GLY A 28 -0.21 0.49 2.43
C GLY A 28 -1.26 1.59 2.63
N ALA A 29 -0.91 2.83 2.26
CA ALA A 29 -1.67 4.04 2.59
C ALA A 29 -3.12 4.03 2.08
N SER A 30 -3.40 3.36 0.95
CA SER A 30 -4.75 3.25 0.38
C SER A 30 -5.77 2.53 1.26
N ARG A 31 -5.33 1.86 2.33
CA ARG A 31 -6.22 1.28 3.34
C ARG A 31 -6.73 2.31 4.35
N ASN A 32 -6.18 3.51 4.34
CA ASN A 32 -6.62 4.61 5.20
C ASN A 32 -7.63 5.47 4.44
N VAL A 33 -8.87 5.51 4.91
CA VAL A 33 -9.96 6.31 4.31
C VAL A 33 -9.59 7.79 4.20
N LEU A 34 -8.82 8.33 5.15
CA LEU A 34 -8.37 9.73 5.09
C LEU A 34 -7.41 9.96 3.94
N PHE A 35 -6.53 8.99 3.66
CA PHE A 35 -5.64 9.04 2.50
C PHE A 35 -6.44 9.06 1.20
N GLU A 36 -7.40 8.14 1.04
CA GLU A 36 -8.25 8.10 -0.16
C GLU A 36 -9.03 9.41 -0.35
N LEU A 37 -9.69 9.89 0.72
CA LEU A 37 -10.43 11.15 0.67
C LEU A 37 -9.54 12.33 0.31
N ALA A 38 -8.32 12.41 0.85
CA ALA A 38 -7.38 13.48 0.53
C ALA A 38 -6.99 13.45 -0.95
N PHE A 39 -6.65 12.27 -1.50
CA PHE A 39 -6.28 12.14 -2.90
C PHE A 39 -7.45 12.35 -3.85
N LEU A 40 -8.66 11.90 -3.50
CA LEU A 40 -9.88 12.20 -4.26
C LEU A 40 -10.16 13.70 -4.28
N LEU A 41 -10.05 14.38 -3.13
CA LEU A 41 -10.27 15.82 -3.02
C LEU A 41 -9.25 16.61 -3.87
N LEU A 42 -7.96 16.22 -3.81
CA LEU A 42 -6.93 16.82 -4.66
C LEU A 42 -7.28 16.65 -6.15
N GLY A 43 -7.68 15.44 -6.55
CA GLY A 43 -8.10 15.18 -7.93
C GLY A 43 -9.28 16.03 -8.36
N LEU A 44 -10.28 16.21 -7.51
CA LEU A 44 -11.45 17.08 -7.79
C LEU A 44 -11.06 18.56 -7.92
N ILE A 45 -10.20 19.07 -7.04
CA ILE A 45 -9.71 20.45 -7.09
C ILE A 45 -8.94 20.69 -8.40
N PHE A 46 -7.98 19.81 -8.74
CA PHE A 46 -7.23 19.94 -9.99
C PHE A 46 -8.11 19.76 -11.22
N GLY A 47 -9.10 18.86 -11.17
CA GLY A 47 -10.08 18.66 -12.24
C GLY A 47 -10.96 19.89 -12.48
N ALA A 48 -11.50 20.46 -11.41
CA ALA A 48 -12.29 21.69 -11.46
C ALA A 48 -11.47 22.87 -12.01
N PHE A 49 -10.22 23.01 -11.55
CA PHE A 49 -9.31 24.05 -12.04
C PHE A 49 -9.01 23.88 -13.54
N ALA A 50 -8.65 22.67 -13.98
CA ALA A 50 -8.38 22.37 -15.39
C ALA A 50 -9.61 22.64 -16.28
N PHE A 51 -10.81 22.24 -15.82
CA PHE A 51 -12.06 22.49 -16.52
C PHE A 51 -12.39 23.99 -16.63
N SER A 52 -12.19 24.76 -15.54
CA SER A 52 -12.45 26.19 -15.52
C SER A 52 -11.60 26.96 -16.55
N LEU A 53 -10.35 26.52 -16.75
CA LEU A 53 -9.42 27.10 -17.70
C LEU A 53 -9.68 26.65 -19.15
N GLY A 54 -10.03 25.38 -19.34
CA GLY A 54 -10.17 24.76 -20.67
C GLY A 54 -11.59 24.87 -21.25
N LYS A 55 -12.62 24.83 -20.41
CA LYS A 55 -14.06 24.82 -20.76
C LYS A 55 -14.42 23.74 -21.82
N HIS A 56 -13.65 22.67 -21.93
CA HIS A 56 -13.85 21.60 -22.89
C HIS A 56 -14.02 20.27 -22.18
N LYS A 57 -14.99 19.45 -22.63
CA LYS A 57 -15.30 18.16 -21.98
C LYS A 57 -14.11 17.18 -21.92
N ALA A 58 -13.17 17.30 -22.86
CA ALA A 58 -11.94 16.49 -22.86
C ALA A 58 -11.09 16.68 -21.58
N PHE A 59 -11.18 17.82 -20.90
CA PHE A 59 -10.47 18.06 -19.63
C PHE A 59 -11.06 17.31 -18.44
N LEU A 60 -12.22 16.65 -18.60
CA LEU A 60 -12.82 15.81 -17.57
C LEU A 60 -12.35 14.34 -17.63
N VAL A 61 -11.74 13.93 -18.74
CA VAL A 61 -11.33 12.53 -18.94
C VAL A 61 -10.20 12.15 -17.97
N ALA A 62 -9.16 12.98 -17.86
CA ALA A 62 -8.03 12.69 -16.98
C ALA A 62 -8.44 12.63 -15.48
N PRO A 63 -9.21 13.63 -14.94
CA PRO A 63 -9.72 13.52 -13.57
C PRO A 63 -10.63 12.31 -13.36
N LEU A 64 -11.45 11.93 -14.32
CA LEU A 64 -12.31 10.75 -14.20
C LEU A 64 -11.48 9.47 -14.09
N ILE A 65 -10.49 9.28 -14.96
CA ILE A 65 -9.57 8.14 -14.92
C ILE A 65 -8.85 8.11 -13.57
N TYR A 66 -8.36 9.27 -13.10
CA TYR A 66 -7.68 9.40 -11.82
C TYR A 66 -8.60 8.98 -10.65
N VAL A 67 -9.83 9.48 -10.59
CA VAL A 67 -10.80 9.11 -9.54
C VAL A 67 -11.05 7.60 -9.54
N LEU A 68 -11.30 7.02 -10.72
CA LEU A 68 -11.49 5.57 -10.84
C LEU A 68 -10.27 4.78 -10.38
N PHE A 69 -9.07 5.27 -10.69
CA PHE A 69 -7.81 4.66 -10.25
C PHE A 69 -7.66 4.72 -8.72
N ILE A 70 -7.89 5.88 -8.08
CA ILE A 70 -7.79 6.02 -6.61
C ILE A 70 -8.80 5.10 -5.92
N LEU A 71 -10.04 5.02 -6.41
CA LEU A 71 -11.06 4.10 -5.87
C LEU A 71 -10.70 2.62 -6.06
N ALA A 72 -9.94 2.28 -7.09
CA ALA A 72 -9.48 0.92 -7.35
C ALA A 72 -8.21 0.56 -6.54
N LEU A 73 -7.43 1.55 -6.11
CA LEU A 73 -6.11 1.36 -5.50
C LEU A 73 -6.12 0.43 -4.26
N PRO A 74 -7.12 0.46 -3.34
CA PRO A 74 -7.18 -0.47 -2.22
C PRO A 74 -7.28 -1.93 -2.60
N PHE A 75 -7.83 -2.21 -3.80
CA PHE A 75 -8.04 -3.56 -4.32
C PHE A 75 -6.87 -4.05 -5.18
N LEU A 76 -5.95 -3.15 -5.56
CA LEU A 76 -4.78 -3.50 -6.36
C LEU A 76 -3.64 -3.93 -5.42
N GLU A 77 -3.18 -5.13 -5.60
CA GLU A 77 -2.01 -5.67 -4.88
C GLU A 77 -0.75 -5.41 -5.73
N VAL A 78 -0.21 -4.20 -5.62
CA VAL A 78 0.96 -3.77 -6.40
C VAL A 78 2.25 -4.22 -5.72
N SER A 79 2.25 -4.33 -4.37
CA SER A 79 3.41 -4.73 -3.58
C SER A 79 3.03 -5.72 -2.46
N PRO A 80 4.02 -6.41 -1.87
CA PRO A 80 3.81 -7.32 -0.74
C PRO A 80 3.41 -6.61 0.55
N VAL A 81 3.48 -5.28 0.61
CA VAL A 81 3.13 -4.50 1.81
C VAL A 81 1.65 -4.66 2.19
N LYS A 82 0.73 -4.63 1.23
CA LYS A 82 -0.71 -4.78 1.52
C LYS A 82 -1.07 -6.12 2.15
N PRO A 83 -0.69 -7.27 1.59
CA PRO A 83 -0.93 -8.56 2.26
C PRO A 83 -0.22 -8.64 3.61
N ALA A 84 0.97 -8.05 3.78
CA ALA A 84 1.66 -8.01 5.07
C ALA A 84 0.88 -7.21 6.13
N VAL A 85 0.41 -6.02 5.79
CA VAL A 85 -0.40 -5.19 6.68
C VAL A 85 -1.73 -5.88 7.02
N ARG A 86 -2.36 -6.59 6.07
CA ARG A 86 -3.56 -7.40 6.34
C ARG A 86 -3.25 -8.52 7.33
N ALA A 87 -2.16 -9.27 7.12
CA ALA A 87 -1.74 -10.33 8.02
C ALA A 87 -1.52 -9.81 9.45
N VAL A 88 -0.81 -8.68 9.60
CA VAL A 88 -0.58 -8.05 10.91
C VAL A 88 -1.91 -7.68 11.61
N HIS A 89 -2.91 -7.16 10.87
CA HIS A 89 -4.21 -6.82 11.45
C HIS A 89 -5.04 -8.06 11.83
N GLU A 90 -4.81 -9.19 11.21
CA GLU A 90 -5.49 -10.45 11.50
C GLU A 90 -4.85 -11.18 12.68
N ILE A 91 -3.55 -11.00 12.89
CA ILE A 91 -2.81 -11.57 14.02
C ILE A 91 -3.24 -10.87 15.31
N ARG A 92 -3.73 -11.66 16.27
CA ARG A 92 -4.22 -11.17 17.55
C ARG A 92 -3.37 -11.66 18.71
N PRO A 93 -3.24 -10.89 19.80
CA PRO A 93 -2.65 -11.38 21.02
C PRO A 93 -3.31 -12.68 21.51
N GLY A 94 -2.50 -13.62 21.99
CA GLY A 94 -2.95 -14.94 22.43
C GLY A 94 -2.91 -16.04 21.36
N MET A 95 -2.70 -15.72 20.07
CA MET A 95 -2.48 -16.72 19.03
C MET A 95 -1.20 -17.51 19.27
N SER A 96 -1.24 -18.82 19.02
CA SER A 96 -0.05 -19.64 19.00
C SER A 96 0.81 -19.37 17.77
N GLU A 97 2.08 -19.75 17.80
CA GLU A 97 2.98 -19.60 16.64
C GLU A 97 2.41 -20.32 15.39
N ALA A 98 1.80 -21.48 15.55
CA ALA A 98 1.18 -22.23 14.45
C ALA A 98 0.02 -21.44 13.81
N GLN A 99 -0.82 -20.79 14.63
CA GLN A 99 -1.91 -19.94 14.14
C GLN A 99 -1.38 -18.71 13.42
N VAL A 100 -0.35 -18.06 13.94
CA VAL A 100 0.31 -16.92 13.29
C VAL A 100 0.90 -17.33 11.95
N ARG A 101 1.59 -18.47 11.89
CA ARG A 101 2.11 -18.99 10.62
C ARG A 101 1.00 -19.28 9.61
N ALA A 102 -0.14 -19.83 10.05
CA ALA A 102 -1.28 -20.09 9.18
C ALA A 102 -1.85 -18.78 8.58
N VAL A 103 -1.92 -17.71 9.37
CA VAL A 103 -2.33 -16.37 8.85
C VAL A 103 -1.34 -15.89 7.79
N LEU A 104 -0.04 -16.00 8.04
CA LEU A 104 0.98 -15.58 7.08
C LEU A 104 0.93 -16.43 5.81
N ASP A 105 0.74 -17.73 5.93
CA ASP A 105 0.61 -18.66 4.79
C ASP A 105 -0.64 -18.36 3.95
N HIS A 106 -1.72 -17.90 4.59
CA HIS A 106 -2.93 -17.47 3.91
C HIS A 106 -2.69 -16.23 3.04
N HIS A 107 -1.96 -15.23 3.57
CA HIS A 107 -1.66 -14.00 2.84
C HIS A 107 -0.49 -14.14 1.85
N PHE A 108 0.40 -15.12 2.07
CA PHE A 108 1.56 -15.40 1.22
C PHE A 108 1.61 -16.89 0.86
N PRO A 109 0.65 -17.38 0.06
CA PRO A 109 0.63 -18.78 -0.36
C PRO A 109 1.87 -19.11 -1.20
N GLU A 110 2.28 -20.36 -1.19
CA GLU A 110 3.51 -20.85 -1.86
C GLU A 110 3.54 -20.54 -3.36
N HIS A 111 2.38 -20.53 -4.01
CA HIS A 111 2.21 -20.19 -5.43
C HIS A 111 1.48 -18.85 -5.63
N GLY A 112 1.60 -17.93 -4.67
CA GLY A 112 1.00 -16.61 -4.74
C GLY A 112 1.71 -15.65 -5.68
N HIS A 113 1.11 -14.46 -5.85
CA HIS A 113 1.68 -13.38 -6.68
C HIS A 113 3.00 -12.85 -6.09
N PHE A 114 3.11 -12.80 -4.77
CA PHE A 114 4.31 -12.36 -4.08
C PHE A 114 5.07 -13.57 -3.52
N LYS A 115 6.41 -13.46 -3.52
CA LYS A 115 7.25 -14.45 -2.85
C LYS A 115 6.91 -14.51 -1.37
N ARG A 116 6.95 -15.73 -0.83
CA ARG A 116 6.80 -15.93 0.61
C ARG A 116 7.92 -15.19 1.35
N PRO A 117 7.59 -14.38 2.36
CA PRO A 117 8.59 -13.67 3.13
C PRO A 117 9.61 -14.62 3.75
N ALA A 118 10.88 -14.25 3.74
CA ALA A 118 11.89 -15.01 4.45
C ALA A 118 11.75 -14.78 5.96
N ILE A 119 11.87 -15.83 6.74
CA ILE A 119 11.97 -15.71 8.20
C ILE A 119 13.37 -15.18 8.50
N GLY A 120 13.45 -13.97 9.04
CA GLY A 120 14.71 -13.37 9.51
C GLY A 120 15.25 -14.06 10.75
N ALA A 121 16.38 -13.56 11.27
CA ALA A 121 16.97 -14.07 12.49
C ALA A 121 15.96 -13.99 13.65
N LEU A 122 15.71 -15.14 14.25
CA LEU A 122 14.85 -15.25 15.42
C LEU A 122 15.61 -14.72 16.64
N GLU A 123 15.13 -13.62 17.20
CA GLU A 123 15.34 -13.39 18.62
C GLU A 123 14.54 -14.44 19.40
N LYS A 124 15.00 -14.80 20.60
CA LYS A 124 14.49 -15.94 21.37
C LYS A 124 12.96 -15.98 21.52
N ASP A 125 12.29 -14.83 21.39
CA ASP A 125 10.85 -14.64 21.57
C ASP A 125 10.22 -13.77 20.49
N ALA A 126 10.81 -13.67 19.29
CA ALA A 126 10.27 -12.91 18.19
C ALA A 126 10.53 -13.57 16.83
N ILE A 127 9.53 -13.50 15.95
CA ILE A 127 9.64 -13.89 14.56
C ILE A 127 9.64 -12.63 13.72
N SER A 128 10.65 -12.45 12.89
CA SER A 128 10.71 -11.37 11.90
C SER A 128 10.54 -11.92 10.49
N PHE A 129 9.66 -11.30 9.70
CA PHE A 129 9.47 -11.62 8.30
C PHE A 129 9.93 -10.45 7.44
N VAL A 130 10.92 -10.69 6.59
CA VAL A 130 11.43 -9.73 5.62
C VAL A 130 10.63 -9.88 4.33
N LEU A 131 9.94 -8.81 3.89
CA LEU A 131 8.99 -8.88 2.78
C LEU A 131 9.65 -9.04 1.42
N ASP A 132 10.81 -8.42 1.20
CA ASP A 132 11.62 -8.63 0.00
C ASP A 132 13.10 -8.86 0.35
N PRO A 133 13.50 -10.10 0.62
CA PRO A 133 14.87 -10.42 1.01
C PRO A 133 15.88 -10.22 -0.13
N ASN A 134 15.44 -9.99 -1.37
CA ASN A 134 16.33 -9.83 -2.53
C ASN A 134 16.55 -8.37 -2.92
N ASP A 135 15.89 -7.40 -2.29
CA ASP A 135 16.03 -5.99 -2.66
C ASP A 135 17.42 -5.41 -2.30
N GLY A 136 18.24 -6.16 -1.56
CA GLY A 136 19.64 -5.79 -1.25
C GLY A 136 19.78 -4.45 -0.54
N ARG A 137 18.68 -3.80 -0.20
CA ARG A 137 18.63 -2.55 0.52
C ARG A 137 18.79 -2.82 1.99
N TYR A 138 19.45 -1.91 2.66
CA TYR A 138 19.70 -1.98 4.11
C TYR A 138 18.39 -1.95 4.93
N ASN A 139 17.32 -1.47 4.33
CA ASN A 139 16.02 -1.27 4.94
C ASN A 139 15.02 -2.13 4.18
N ALA A 140 14.67 -3.27 4.70
CA ALA A 140 13.58 -4.08 4.16
C ALA A 140 12.36 -3.93 5.05
N ALA A 141 11.20 -3.69 4.47
CA ALA A 141 9.95 -3.71 5.21
C ALA A 141 9.79 -5.05 5.96
N ILE A 142 9.56 -4.98 7.25
CA ILE A 142 9.57 -6.14 8.15
C ILE A 142 8.23 -6.24 8.88
N VAL A 143 7.69 -7.45 8.97
CA VAL A 143 6.67 -7.79 9.95
C VAL A 143 7.35 -8.40 11.16
N GLN A 144 7.27 -7.75 12.31
CA GLN A 144 7.80 -8.25 13.57
C GLN A 144 6.68 -8.79 14.46
N ILE A 145 6.83 -10.01 14.94
CA ILE A 145 5.84 -10.67 15.80
C ILE A 145 6.56 -11.15 17.05
N LYS A 146 6.12 -10.67 18.22
CA LYS A 146 6.69 -11.02 19.52
C LYS A 146 5.82 -12.06 20.20
N PHE A 147 6.49 -12.99 20.87
CA PHE A 147 5.86 -14.07 21.64
C PHE A 147 6.28 -14.01 23.10
N SER A 148 5.39 -14.47 24.00
CA SER A 148 5.69 -14.83 25.38
C SER A 148 4.95 -16.12 25.70
N ASP A 149 5.65 -17.08 26.31
CA ASP A 149 5.09 -18.41 26.65
C ASP A 149 4.41 -19.11 25.46
N GLY A 150 4.97 -18.96 24.24
CA GLY A 150 4.46 -19.56 23.01
C GLY A 150 3.19 -18.89 22.46
N LYS A 151 2.80 -17.72 23.00
CA LYS A 151 1.66 -16.95 22.54
C LYS A 151 2.09 -15.59 22.03
N CYS A 152 1.49 -15.17 20.90
CA CYS A 152 1.70 -13.83 20.35
C CYS A 152 1.26 -12.76 21.35
N ILE A 153 2.11 -11.78 21.59
CA ILE A 153 1.80 -10.60 22.41
C ILE A 153 1.64 -9.33 21.57
N SER A 154 2.39 -9.22 20.47
CA SER A 154 2.25 -8.12 19.51
C SER A 154 2.64 -8.56 18.11
N ALA A 155 2.04 -7.92 17.11
CA ALA A 155 2.43 -7.99 15.71
C ALA A 155 2.47 -6.56 15.16
N GLU A 156 3.58 -6.19 14.54
CA GLU A 156 3.82 -4.85 14.04
C GLU A 156 4.39 -4.92 12.63
N PHE A 157 3.92 -4.01 11.77
CA PHE A 157 4.54 -3.77 10.48
C PHE A 157 5.48 -2.58 10.61
N LEU A 158 6.74 -2.78 10.29
CA LEU A 158 7.79 -1.78 10.29
C LEU A 158 8.09 -1.44 8.83
N PRO A 159 7.59 -0.31 8.31
CA PRO A 159 7.94 0.14 6.98
C PRO A 159 9.42 0.52 6.92
N ASP A 160 9.97 0.43 5.72
CA ASP A 160 11.34 0.83 5.41
C ASP A 160 11.55 2.35 5.48
#